data_d0c1ac5193dba9a137ba00f4d39fb3b8
#
_entry.id   d0c1ac5193dba9a137ba00f4d39fb3b8
#
_cell.length_a   1.000
_cell.length_b   1.000
_cell.length_c   1.000
_cell.angle_alpha   90.00
_cell.angle_beta   90.00
_cell.angle_gamma   90.00
#
_symmetry.space_group_name_H-M   'P 1'
#
loop_
_entity.id
_entity.type
_entity.pdbx_description
1 polymer ?
#
loop_
_entity_poly.entity_id
_entity_poly.type
_entity_poly.pdbx_seq_one_letter_code
_entity_poly.pdbx_strand_id
1 'polypeptide(L)'
;MAERTRHIREAWKLGRHEFGTKFFDVNKQGELVVNEGNYQYNIAELAEKYGTSLEVVFPFIIEQRVEELITTFSHYIKHYNYKGKFYFHYPMKVNQNREFILPLITEGANLETASANELWIVKRLWEQHRFNSRIKVICNGPKTEQYLTLIRELRDQG
;
A
#
# COMPACT_ATOMS: atom_id res chain seq x y z
N MET A 1 -9.84 27.68 22.07
CA MET A 1 -9.03 26.85 21.15
C MET A 1 -9.12 25.37 21.49
N ALA A 2 -8.80 24.95 22.72
CA ALA A 2 -8.86 23.53 23.14
C ALA A 2 -10.25 22.87 22.98
N GLU A 3 -11.33 23.58 23.24
CA GLU A 3 -12.71 23.09 23.13
C GLU A 3 -13.12 22.82 21.69
N ARG A 4 -12.73 23.71 20.75
CA ARG A 4 -12.97 23.52 19.31
C ARG A 4 -12.21 22.32 18.76
N THR A 5 -10.95 22.12 19.18
CA THR A 5 -10.13 20.96 18.78
C THR A 5 -10.72 19.65 19.29
N ARG A 6 -11.25 19.65 20.53
CA ARG A 6 -11.93 18.49 21.12
C ARG A 6 -13.18 18.13 20.31
N HIS A 7 -14.00 19.10 19.95
CA HIS A 7 -15.21 18.89 19.17
C HIS A 7 -14.91 18.33 17.77
N ILE A 8 -13.86 18.79 17.09
CA ILE A 8 -13.43 18.24 15.79
C ILE A 8 -13.00 16.78 15.94
N ARG A 9 -12.22 16.43 16.96
CA ARG A 9 -11.79 15.06 17.24
C ARG A 9 -12.96 14.12 17.54
N GLU A 10 -14.00 14.62 18.20
CA GLU A 10 -15.20 13.84 18.52
C GLU A 10 -16.13 13.70 17.31
N ALA A 11 -16.27 14.75 16.50
CA ALA A 11 -17.13 14.76 15.33
C ALA A 11 -16.52 14.00 14.13
N TRP A 12 -15.21 14.10 13.96
CA TRP A 12 -14.49 13.50 12.83
C TRP A 12 -13.83 12.19 13.28
N LYS A 13 -14.47 11.10 12.94
CA LYS A 13 -14.02 9.75 13.31
C LYS A 13 -12.81 9.27 12.49
N LEU A 14 -11.99 10.05 11.90
CA LEU A 14 -10.73 9.78 11.18
C LEU A 14 -10.26 8.29 11.16
N GLY A 15 -11.19 7.33 11.20
CA GLY A 15 -10.91 5.90 11.35
C GLY A 15 -10.44 5.45 12.74
N ARG A 16 -10.35 6.33 13.72
CA ARG A 16 -9.79 6.02 15.04
C ARG A 16 -10.62 5.04 15.87
N HIS A 17 -11.93 5.00 15.66
CA HIS A 17 -12.84 4.14 16.42
C HIS A 17 -13.13 2.81 15.74
N GLU A 18 -13.15 2.78 14.40
CA GLU A 18 -13.52 1.60 13.63
C GLU A 18 -12.29 0.84 13.08
N PHE A 19 -11.21 1.56 12.75
CA PHE A 19 -10.04 0.98 12.10
C PHE A 19 -8.72 1.22 12.84
N GLY A 20 -8.75 1.87 14.00
CA GLY A 20 -7.59 2.02 14.88
C GLY A 20 -6.36 2.64 14.23
N THR A 21 -6.53 3.57 13.28
CA THR A 21 -5.36 4.17 12.66
C THR A 21 -4.64 5.07 13.66
N LYS A 22 -3.35 4.85 13.82
CA LYS A 22 -2.46 5.66 14.66
C LYS A 22 -1.95 6.89 13.92
N PHE A 23 -2.20 6.96 12.61
CA PHE A 23 -1.53 7.88 11.71
C PHE A 23 -2.20 9.24 11.65
N PHE A 24 -3.53 9.28 11.68
CA PHE A 24 -4.26 10.53 11.52
C PHE A 24 -4.62 11.14 12.86
N ASP A 25 -4.39 12.45 13.00
CA ASP A 25 -4.78 13.23 14.17
C ASP A 25 -5.13 14.67 13.77
N VAL A 26 -5.53 15.46 14.74
CA VAL A 26 -5.78 16.89 14.61
C VAL A 26 -4.86 17.62 15.58
N ASN A 27 -4.07 18.57 15.08
CA ASN A 27 -3.17 19.36 15.89
C ASN A 27 -3.92 20.37 16.78
N LYS A 28 -3.18 21.16 17.59
CA LYS A 28 -3.78 22.16 18.49
C LYS A 28 -4.49 23.30 17.75
N GLN A 29 -4.14 23.54 16.51
CA GLN A 29 -4.75 24.54 15.62
C GLN A 29 -6.05 24.05 14.97
N GLY A 30 -6.36 22.74 15.09
CA GLY A 30 -7.53 22.12 14.47
C GLY A 30 -7.27 21.63 13.05
N GLU A 31 -6.01 21.48 12.66
CA GLU A 31 -5.61 21.05 11.33
C GLU A 31 -5.31 19.54 11.29
N LEU A 32 -5.64 18.90 10.17
CA LEU A 32 -5.36 17.50 9.93
C LEU A 32 -3.85 17.26 9.84
N VAL A 33 -3.38 16.30 10.61
CA VAL A 33 -1.98 15.88 10.59
C VAL A 33 -1.85 14.37 10.42
N VAL A 34 -0.77 13.95 9.80
CA VAL A 34 -0.38 12.55 9.64
C VAL A 34 0.91 12.31 10.40
N ASN A 35 0.91 11.32 11.29
CA ASN A 35 2.04 11.00 12.16
C ASN A 35 2.82 9.79 11.64
N GLU A 36 4.14 9.94 11.52
CA GLU A 36 5.10 8.88 11.20
C GLU A 36 6.20 8.87 12.27
N GLY A 37 6.08 7.97 13.24
CA GLY A 37 6.99 7.95 14.39
C GLY A 37 7.01 9.29 15.12
N ASN A 38 8.15 9.97 15.07
CA ASN A 38 8.33 11.31 15.66
C ASN A 38 8.06 12.47 14.67
N TYR A 39 7.76 12.16 13.41
CA TYR A 39 7.44 13.16 12.39
C TYR A 39 5.95 13.39 12.30
N GLN A 40 5.58 14.62 11.95
CA GLN A 40 4.20 15.01 11.74
C GLN A 40 4.09 15.82 10.45
N TYR A 41 3.24 15.37 9.55
CA TYR A 41 2.94 16.05 8.30
C TYR A 41 1.63 16.83 8.46
N ASN A 42 1.67 18.14 8.34
CA ASN A 42 0.49 19.00 8.36
C ASN A 42 -0.09 19.09 6.95
N ILE A 43 -1.33 18.64 6.77
CA ILE A 43 -1.98 18.61 5.45
C ILE A 43 -2.30 20.02 4.95
N ALA A 44 -2.63 20.97 5.84
CA ALA A 44 -2.87 22.34 5.45
C ALA A 44 -1.59 23.01 4.91
N GLU A 45 -0.44 22.81 5.57
CA GLU A 45 0.86 23.30 5.10
C GLU A 45 1.26 22.68 3.75
N LEU A 46 0.99 21.38 3.54
CA LEU A 46 1.22 20.72 2.26
C LEU A 46 0.36 21.34 1.15
N ALA A 47 -0.92 21.59 1.42
CA ALA A 47 -1.83 22.22 0.46
C ALA A 47 -1.42 23.68 0.15
N GLU A 48 -0.95 24.43 1.14
CA GLU A 48 -0.43 25.79 0.93
C GLU A 48 0.84 25.79 0.07
N LYS A 49 1.74 24.84 0.33
CA LYS A 49 3.02 24.73 -0.38
C LYS A 49 2.89 24.25 -1.83
N TYR A 50 2.01 23.28 -2.07
CA TYR A 50 1.92 22.58 -3.37
C TYR A 50 0.65 22.93 -4.15
N GLY A 51 -0.30 23.63 -3.55
CA GLY A 51 -1.59 23.96 -4.14
C GLY A 51 -2.63 22.87 -3.94
N THR A 52 -3.85 23.15 -4.41
CA THR A 52 -4.99 22.22 -4.49
C THR A 52 -5.40 22.06 -5.97
N SER A 53 -5.88 20.89 -6.47
CA SER A 53 -6.11 19.64 -5.74
C SER A 53 -4.80 18.88 -5.54
N LEU A 54 -4.60 18.34 -4.33
CA LEU A 54 -3.39 17.65 -3.93
C LEU A 54 -3.73 16.21 -3.53
N GLU A 55 -3.10 15.24 -4.18
CA GLU A 55 -3.07 13.84 -3.75
C GLU A 55 -1.74 13.59 -3.00
N VAL A 56 -1.82 13.06 -1.79
CA VAL A 56 -0.65 12.76 -0.97
C VAL A 56 -0.63 11.28 -0.64
N VAL A 57 0.47 10.61 -0.99
CA VAL A 57 0.70 9.21 -0.64
C VAL A 57 1.68 9.14 0.52
N PHE A 58 1.35 8.36 1.54
CA PHE A 58 2.20 8.08 2.68
C PHE A 58 2.65 6.62 2.63
N PRO A 59 3.83 6.31 2.06
CA PRO A 59 4.31 4.94 1.84
C PRO A 59 4.34 4.12 3.13
N PHE A 60 4.77 4.69 4.24
CA PHE A 60 4.86 4.01 5.54
C PHE A 60 3.51 3.44 6.03
N ILE A 61 2.37 4.05 5.63
CA ILE A 61 1.03 3.52 5.97
C ILE A 61 0.78 2.23 5.18
N ILE A 62 1.18 2.20 3.91
CA ILE A 62 1.07 1.02 3.05
C ILE A 62 1.95 -0.10 3.62
N GLU A 63 3.21 0.21 3.91
CA GLU A 63 4.19 -0.71 4.47
C GLU A 63 3.68 -1.35 5.77
N GLN A 64 3.25 -0.54 6.72
CA GLN A 64 2.72 -1.05 7.98
C GLN A 64 1.47 -1.92 7.80
N ARG A 65 0.57 -1.59 6.87
CA ARG A 65 -0.61 -2.43 6.60
C ARG A 65 -0.25 -3.79 6.02
N VAL A 66 0.74 -3.86 5.15
CA VAL A 66 1.26 -5.13 4.62
C VAL A 66 1.90 -5.95 5.73
N GLU A 67 2.75 -5.34 6.54
CA GLU A 67 3.40 -5.98 7.68
C GLU A 67 2.38 -6.54 8.68
N GLU A 68 1.38 -5.73 9.08
CA GLU A 68 0.30 -6.14 9.98
C GLU A 68 -0.46 -7.35 9.42
N LEU A 69 -0.78 -7.34 8.11
CA LEU A 69 -1.49 -8.44 7.45
C LEU A 69 -0.66 -9.73 7.47
N ILE A 70 0.58 -9.67 7.00
CA ILE A 70 1.47 -10.82 6.93
C ILE A 70 1.74 -11.39 8.34
N THR A 71 1.99 -10.52 9.30
CA THR A 71 2.25 -10.90 10.70
C THR A 71 1.04 -11.56 11.34
N THR A 72 -0.16 -11.01 11.11
CA THR A 72 -1.41 -11.57 11.62
C THR A 72 -1.65 -12.98 11.10
N PHE A 73 -1.55 -13.18 9.79
CA PHE A 73 -1.71 -14.51 9.20
C PHE A 73 -0.62 -15.48 9.69
N SER A 74 0.62 -15.03 9.77
CA SER A 74 1.73 -15.85 10.27
C SER A 74 1.52 -16.28 11.72
N HIS A 75 1.00 -15.39 12.56
CA HIS A 75 0.65 -15.68 13.94
C HIS A 75 -0.40 -16.78 14.03
N TYR A 76 -1.51 -16.66 13.31
CA TYR A 76 -2.59 -17.64 13.36
C TYR A 76 -2.25 -18.96 12.69
N ILE A 77 -1.47 -18.97 11.62
CA ILE A 77 -0.91 -20.18 11.01
C ILE A 77 -0.12 -20.98 12.06
N LYS A 78 0.73 -20.31 12.83
CA LYS A 78 1.50 -20.92 13.91
C LYS A 78 0.61 -21.37 15.06
N HIS A 79 -0.31 -20.52 15.49
CA HIS A 79 -1.21 -20.79 16.62
C HIS A 79 -2.08 -22.02 16.38
N TYR A 80 -2.64 -22.18 15.19
CA TYR A 80 -3.50 -23.32 14.82
C TYR A 80 -2.73 -24.48 14.18
N ASN A 81 -1.38 -24.44 14.16
CA ASN A 81 -0.54 -25.46 13.55
C ASN A 81 -0.95 -25.78 12.09
N TYR A 82 -1.39 -24.77 11.36
CA TYR A 82 -1.76 -24.91 9.96
C TYR A 82 -0.53 -25.20 9.12
N LYS A 83 -0.62 -26.18 8.22
CA LYS A 83 0.54 -26.66 7.43
C LYS A 83 0.81 -25.86 6.15
N GLY A 84 -0.10 -24.99 5.76
CA GLY A 84 0.07 -24.11 4.60
C GLY A 84 0.87 -22.85 4.91
N LYS A 85 1.07 -22.04 3.86
CA LYS A 85 1.73 -20.73 3.94
C LYS A 85 0.77 -19.66 3.44
N PHE A 86 0.87 -18.46 3.98
CA PHE A 86 0.18 -17.29 3.49
C PHE A 86 1.09 -16.51 2.53
N TYR A 87 0.53 -16.12 1.39
CA TYR A 87 1.17 -15.22 0.44
C TYR A 87 0.18 -14.11 0.09
N PHE A 88 0.47 -12.90 0.52
CA PHE A 88 -0.32 -11.76 0.14
C PHE A 88 0.02 -11.37 -1.30
N HIS A 89 -1.01 -11.23 -2.15
CA HIS A 89 -0.89 -10.75 -3.51
C HIS A 89 -1.75 -9.49 -3.66
N TYR A 90 -1.11 -8.39 -3.96
CA TYR A 90 -1.81 -7.13 -4.19
C TYR A 90 -2.38 -7.08 -5.61
N PRO A 91 -3.70 -6.87 -5.79
CA PRO A 91 -4.31 -6.76 -7.09
C PRO A 91 -4.02 -5.40 -7.73
N MET A 92 -3.23 -5.40 -8.80
CA MET A 92 -2.77 -4.18 -9.49
C MET A 92 -3.91 -3.28 -9.97
N LYS A 93 -5.07 -3.86 -10.27
CA LYS A 93 -6.28 -3.11 -10.68
C LYS A 93 -6.77 -2.08 -9.66
N VAL A 94 -6.41 -2.20 -8.39
CA VAL A 94 -6.81 -1.28 -7.31
C VAL A 94 -6.11 0.06 -7.43
N ASN A 95 -4.78 0.05 -7.56
CA ASN A 95 -3.97 1.22 -7.84
C ASN A 95 -2.63 0.78 -8.43
N GLN A 96 -2.30 1.32 -9.61
CA GLN A 96 -1.11 0.96 -10.38
C GLN A 96 0.03 1.97 -10.23
N ASN A 97 -0.17 3.01 -9.42
CA ASN A 97 0.85 4.03 -9.22
C ASN A 97 2.08 3.44 -8.54
N ARG A 98 3.23 3.85 -9.03
CA ARG A 98 4.53 3.39 -8.52
C ARG A 98 4.67 3.59 -7.01
N GLU A 99 4.17 4.71 -6.51
CA GLU A 99 4.20 5.12 -5.10
C GLU A 99 3.41 4.17 -4.19
N PHE A 100 2.48 3.38 -4.77
CA PHE A 100 1.76 2.31 -4.08
C PHE A 100 2.48 0.97 -4.21
N ILE A 101 2.95 0.64 -5.42
CA ILE A 101 3.50 -0.68 -5.70
C ILE A 101 4.85 -0.91 -5.02
N LEU A 102 5.72 0.11 -5.00
CA LEU A 102 7.05 -0.04 -4.40
C LEU A 102 7.00 -0.36 -2.90
N PRO A 103 6.26 0.38 -2.06
CA PRO A 103 6.14 0.06 -0.63
C PRO A 103 5.54 -1.33 -0.38
N LEU A 104 4.54 -1.74 -1.17
CA LEU A 104 3.93 -3.08 -1.06
C LEU A 104 4.97 -4.18 -1.26
N ILE A 105 5.78 -4.06 -2.32
CA ILE A 105 6.80 -5.05 -2.66
C ILE A 105 7.93 -5.06 -1.63
N THR A 106 8.34 -3.90 -1.15
CA THR A 106 9.40 -3.76 -0.14
C THR A 106 9.05 -4.53 1.13
N GLU A 107 7.78 -4.52 1.52
CA GLU A 107 7.27 -5.25 2.69
C GLU A 107 6.89 -6.72 2.39
N GLY A 108 7.25 -7.24 1.23
CA GLY A 108 7.09 -8.66 0.89
C GLY A 108 5.73 -9.04 0.33
N ALA A 109 4.93 -8.08 -0.11
CA ALA A 109 3.75 -8.38 -0.92
C ALA A 109 4.16 -8.91 -2.28
N ASN A 110 3.37 -9.84 -2.79
CA ASN A 110 3.42 -10.29 -4.17
C ASN A 110 2.39 -9.48 -5.00
N LEU A 111 2.37 -9.69 -6.30
CA LEU A 111 1.48 -8.96 -7.20
C LEU A 111 0.49 -9.89 -7.90
N GLU A 112 -0.70 -9.39 -8.16
CA GLU A 112 -1.68 -10.02 -9.05
C GLU A 112 -1.97 -9.04 -10.20
N THR A 113 -1.88 -9.53 -11.43
CA THR A 113 -2.19 -8.78 -12.64
C THR A 113 -3.36 -9.42 -13.38
N ALA A 114 -4.24 -8.61 -13.96
CA ALA A 114 -5.40 -9.08 -14.71
C ALA A 114 -5.36 -8.70 -16.20
N SER A 115 -4.31 -8.01 -16.64
CA SER A 115 -4.16 -7.55 -18.01
C SER A 115 -2.70 -7.49 -18.47
N ALA A 116 -2.51 -7.42 -19.78
CA ALA A 116 -1.18 -7.22 -20.39
C ALA A 116 -0.55 -5.90 -19.92
N ASN A 117 -1.35 -4.83 -19.78
CA ASN A 117 -0.87 -3.53 -19.34
C ASN A 117 -0.33 -3.57 -17.90
N GLU A 118 -1.05 -4.21 -16.99
CA GLU A 118 -0.58 -4.37 -15.60
C GLU A 118 0.71 -5.18 -15.54
N LEU A 119 0.79 -6.29 -16.29
CA LEU A 119 2.01 -7.10 -16.33
C LEU A 119 3.18 -6.34 -16.97
N TRP A 120 2.92 -5.49 -17.97
CA TRP A 120 3.92 -4.63 -18.55
C TRP A 120 4.47 -3.62 -17.52
N ILE A 121 3.59 -3.03 -16.68
CA ILE A 121 4.02 -2.15 -15.57
C ILE A 121 4.93 -2.92 -14.62
N VAL A 122 4.56 -4.14 -14.22
CA VAL A 122 5.39 -5.00 -13.35
C VAL A 122 6.76 -5.24 -13.98
N LYS A 123 6.80 -5.59 -15.28
CA LYS A 123 8.05 -5.79 -16.02
C LYS A 123 8.93 -4.53 -15.99
N ARG A 124 8.37 -3.35 -16.25
CA ARG A 124 9.11 -2.08 -16.23
C ARG A 124 9.64 -1.73 -14.85
N LEU A 125 8.84 -1.94 -13.81
CA LEU A 125 9.28 -1.73 -12.43
C LEU A 125 10.40 -2.69 -12.06
N TRP A 126 10.32 -3.96 -12.46
CA TRP A 126 11.36 -4.96 -12.24
C TRP A 126 12.67 -4.61 -12.96
N GLU A 127 12.62 -4.20 -14.21
CA GLU A 127 13.78 -3.73 -14.99
C GLU A 127 14.46 -2.52 -14.34
N GLN A 128 13.69 -1.57 -13.82
CA GLN A 128 14.20 -0.34 -13.21
C GLN A 128 14.78 -0.54 -11.80
N HIS A 129 14.14 -1.38 -11.00
CA HIS A 129 14.45 -1.52 -9.57
C HIS A 129 15.10 -2.85 -9.22
N ARG A 130 15.25 -3.77 -10.19
CA ARG A 130 15.79 -5.11 -9.98
C ARG A 130 15.18 -5.77 -8.75
N PHE A 131 13.85 -5.81 -8.71
CA PHE A 131 13.13 -6.47 -7.61
C PHE A 131 13.72 -7.84 -7.34
N ASN A 132 13.78 -8.19 -6.07
CA ASN A 132 14.22 -9.50 -5.66
C ASN A 132 13.40 -10.56 -6.41
N SER A 133 14.06 -11.55 -7.00
CA SER A 133 13.47 -12.71 -7.70
C SER A 133 12.47 -13.53 -6.86
N ARG A 134 12.24 -13.13 -5.61
CA ARG A 134 11.28 -13.76 -4.71
C ARG A 134 9.85 -13.28 -4.88
N ILE A 135 9.61 -12.19 -5.62
CA ILE A 135 8.26 -11.68 -5.86
C ILE A 135 7.53 -12.62 -6.81
N LYS A 136 6.38 -13.10 -6.39
CA LYS A 136 5.49 -13.91 -7.19
C LYS A 136 4.46 -13.03 -7.88
N VAL A 137 4.19 -13.32 -9.15
CA VAL A 137 3.16 -12.64 -9.91
C VAL A 137 2.08 -13.62 -10.31
N ILE A 138 0.87 -13.43 -9.81
CA ILE A 138 -0.30 -14.18 -10.28
C ILE A 138 -0.86 -13.44 -11.50
N CYS A 139 -0.91 -14.16 -12.61
CA CYS A 139 -1.52 -13.66 -13.84
C CYS A 139 -2.97 -14.14 -13.92
N ASN A 140 -3.92 -13.29 -13.55
CA ASN A 140 -5.36 -13.52 -13.60
C ASN A 140 -5.97 -12.93 -14.89
N GLY A 141 -7.27 -13.04 -15.07
CA GLY A 141 -8.02 -12.45 -16.18
C GLY A 141 -7.82 -13.17 -17.54
N PRO A 142 -8.44 -12.62 -18.62
CA PRO A 142 -8.35 -13.17 -19.96
C PRO A 142 -6.93 -13.15 -20.51
N LYS A 143 -6.51 -14.22 -21.19
CA LYS A 143 -5.17 -14.37 -21.74
C LYS A 143 -5.16 -13.99 -23.21
N THR A 144 -4.97 -12.68 -23.49
CA THR A 144 -4.68 -12.20 -24.84
C THR A 144 -3.30 -12.67 -25.27
N GLU A 145 -3.04 -12.69 -26.59
CA GLU A 145 -1.73 -13.07 -27.13
C GLU A 145 -0.60 -12.19 -26.56
N GLN A 146 -0.83 -10.89 -26.49
CA GLN A 146 0.12 -9.95 -25.86
C GLN A 146 0.41 -10.31 -24.38
N TYR A 147 -0.63 -10.66 -23.63
CA TYR A 147 -0.46 -11.03 -22.22
C TYR A 147 0.34 -12.32 -22.06
N LEU A 148 0.05 -13.32 -22.91
CA LEU A 148 0.81 -14.58 -22.92
C LEU A 148 2.27 -14.38 -23.31
N THR A 149 2.54 -13.48 -24.26
CA THR A 149 3.92 -13.12 -24.64
C THR A 149 4.67 -12.51 -23.46
N LEU A 150 4.09 -11.54 -22.77
CA LEU A 150 4.70 -10.91 -21.58
C LEU A 150 4.93 -11.92 -20.44
N ILE A 151 3.99 -12.85 -20.21
CA ILE A 151 4.15 -13.93 -19.22
C ILE A 151 5.37 -14.80 -19.56
N ARG A 152 5.53 -15.18 -20.83
CA ARG A 152 6.69 -15.98 -21.27
C ARG A 152 7.99 -15.22 -21.08
N GLU A 153 8.04 -13.96 -21.53
CA GLU A 153 9.22 -13.11 -21.38
C GLU A 153 9.67 -12.97 -19.91
N LEU A 154 8.75 -12.69 -19.00
CA LEU A 154 9.08 -12.58 -17.58
C LEU A 154 9.52 -13.90 -16.97
N ARG A 155 8.86 -15.01 -17.31
CA ARG A 155 9.26 -16.34 -16.84
C ARG A 155 10.68 -16.70 -17.29
N ASP A 156 11.03 -16.36 -18.52
CA ASP A 156 12.33 -16.73 -19.12
C ASP A 156 13.48 -15.81 -18.62
N GLN A 157 13.14 -14.71 -17.97
CA GLN A 157 14.10 -13.79 -17.34
C GLN A 157 14.37 -14.08 -15.85
N GLY A 158 13.65 -15.02 -15.23
CA GLY A 158 13.81 -15.42 -13.82
C GLY A 158 12.62 -15.17 -12.94
#